data_f6ee92ac98e19368d6e24af1140c91ff
#
_entry.id   f6ee92ac98e19368d6e24af1140c91ff
#
_cell.length_a   1.000
_cell.length_b   1.000
_cell.length_c   1.000
_cell.angle_alpha   90.00
_cell.angle_beta   90.00
_cell.angle_gamma   90.00
#
_symmetry.space_group_name_H-M   'P 1'
#
loop_
_entity.id
_entity.type
_entity.pdbx_description
1 polymer ?
#
loop_
_entity_poly.entity_id
_entity_poly.type
_entity_poly.pdbx_seq_one_letter_code
_entity_poly.pdbx_strand_id
1 'polypeptide(L)'
;FPEKFIPVIISRAIKGEKIPIYGKGDNIRDWIYVEDHVQALIKIVESNTMSSSFNIGANQEISNLNLVEIICSILDELEPKDKNPYFSQIEFVEDRLGHDFRYAINSKKIKDEFGISFENKLEVGLKKTVKWYLKNRDWLESKNGQVK
;
A
#
# COMPACT_ATOMS: atom_id res chain seq x y z
N PHE A 1 7.03 -6.52 6.12
CA PHE A 1 8.05 -6.81 5.08
C PHE A 1 8.50 -5.50 4.45
N PRO A 2 9.68 -4.96 4.84
CA PRO A 2 10.14 -3.63 4.43
C PRO A 2 10.50 -3.55 2.93
N GLU A 3 10.71 -4.69 2.27
CA GLU A 3 11.00 -4.79 0.84
C GLU A 3 9.77 -4.62 -0.07
N LYS A 4 8.58 -4.53 0.50
CA LYS A 4 7.34 -4.33 -0.27
C LYS A 4 7.18 -2.86 -0.70
N PHE A 5 6.32 -2.64 -1.72
CA PHE A 5 6.22 -1.37 -2.43
C PHE A 5 5.99 -0.16 -1.52
N ILE A 6 4.91 -0.13 -0.72
CA ILE A 6 4.59 1.01 0.17
C ILE A 6 5.70 1.26 1.22
N PRO A 7 6.20 0.23 1.96
CA PRO A 7 7.31 0.43 2.90
C PRO A 7 8.56 1.00 2.27
N VAL A 8 8.95 0.52 1.08
CA VAL A 8 10.13 1.02 0.36
C VAL A 8 9.98 2.50 0.01
N ILE A 9 8.80 2.90 -0.52
CA ILE A 9 8.52 4.30 -0.86
C ILE A 9 8.64 5.18 0.37
N ILE A 10 7.96 4.84 1.46
CA ILE A 10 7.97 5.63 2.69
C ILE A 10 9.40 5.71 3.26
N SER A 11 10.11 4.59 3.33
CA SER A 11 11.48 4.55 3.84
C SER A 11 12.43 5.45 3.05
N ARG A 12 12.41 5.34 1.71
CA ARG A 12 13.26 6.16 0.83
C ARG A 12 12.88 7.63 0.89
N ALA A 13 11.58 7.92 0.89
CA ALA A 13 11.07 9.28 1.01
C ALA A 13 11.60 9.97 2.29
N ILE A 14 11.49 9.33 3.45
CA ILE A 14 11.94 9.84 4.74
C ILE A 14 13.46 10.07 4.74
N LYS A 15 14.24 9.16 4.15
CA LYS A 15 15.71 9.25 4.06
C LYS A 15 16.22 10.28 3.05
N GLY A 16 15.33 10.87 2.24
CA GLY A 16 15.75 11.77 1.16
C GLY A 16 16.34 11.05 -0.04
N GLU A 17 16.18 9.73 -0.14
CA GLU A 17 16.65 8.88 -1.24
C GLU A 17 15.71 8.96 -2.44
N LYS A 18 16.21 8.56 -3.63
CA LYS A 18 15.38 8.41 -4.83
C LYS A 18 14.32 7.32 -4.65
N ILE A 19 13.09 7.61 -5.09
CA ILE A 19 11.94 6.69 -5.07
C ILE A 19 11.82 6.07 -6.47
N PRO A 20 12.21 4.80 -6.67
CA PRO A 20 12.20 4.17 -7.98
C PRO A 20 10.78 3.82 -8.41
N ILE A 21 10.40 4.26 -9.60
CA ILE A 21 9.16 3.88 -10.29
C ILE A 21 9.54 3.08 -11.53
N TYR A 22 9.14 1.81 -11.58
CA TYR A 22 9.42 0.92 -12.71
C TYR A 22 8.60 1.31 -13.93
N GLY A 23 9.26 1.38 -15.10
CA GLY A 23 8.64 1.78 -16.36
C GLY A 23 8.01 3.17 -16.26
N LYS A 24 6.74 3.29 -16.59
CA LYS A 24 5.94 4.52 -16.48
C LYS A 24 5.13 4.61 -15.18
N GLY A 25 5.17 3.56 -14.36
CA GLY A 25 4.35 3.46 -13.16
C GLY A 25 2.89 3.15 -13.40
N ASP A 26 2.54 2.67 -14.61
CA ASP A 26 1.15 2.41 -15.03
C ASP A 26 0.59 1.09 -14.49
N ASN A 27 1.42 0.26 -13.85
CA ASN A 27 0.97 -1.01 -13.28
C ASN A 27 -0.08 -0.78 -12.21
N ILE A 28 -1.20 -1.50 -12.31
CA ILE A 28 -2.37 -1.31 -11.45
C ILE A 28 -2.44 -2.40 -10.38
N ARG A 29 -2.76 -2.01 -9.15
CA ARG A 29 -2.99 -2.93 -8.02
C ARG A 29 -4.25 -2.53 -7.27
N ASP A 30 -4.94 -3.53 -6.70
CA ASP A 30 -6.05 -3.33 -5.76
C ASP A 30 -5.48 -3.26 -4.34
N TRP A 31 -5.72 -2.16 -3.65
CA TRP A 31 -5.19 -1.89 -2.33
C TRP A 31 -6.28 -1.98 -1.26
N ILE A 32 -5.98 -2.70 -0.19
CA ILE A 32 -6.85 -2.83 0.97
C ILE A 32 -6.08 -2.44 2.23
N TYR A 33 -6.73 -1.69 3.11
CA TYR A 33 -6.15 -1.39 4.42
C TYR A 33 -6.16 -2.63 5.33
N VAL A 34 -5.08 -2.83 6.08
CA VAL A 34 -4.87 -4.06 6.84
C VAL A 34 -5.98 -4.36 7.84
N GLU A 35 -6.55 -3.34 8.52
CA GLU A 35 -7.66 -3.54 9.46
C GLU A 35 -8.91 -4.05 8.75
N ASP A 36 -9.24 -3.55 7.55
CA ASP A 36 -10.37 -4.03 6.75
C ASP A 36 -10.17 -5.50 6.36
N HIS A 37 -8.94 -5.88 5.97
CA HIS A 37 -8.61 -7.27 5.65
C HIS A 37 -8.77 -8.18 6.88
N VAL A 38 -8.26 -7.76 8.04
CA VAL A 38 -8.38 -8.51 9.31
C VAL A 38 -9.84 -8.66 9.72
N GLN A 39 -10.65 -7.60 9.63
CA GLN A 39 -12.09 -7.68 9.93
C GLN A 39 -12.82 -8.67 9.01
N ALA A 40 -12.47 -8.71 7.73
CA ALA A 40 -13.02 -9.71 6.81
C ALA A 40 -12.65 -11.15 7.23
N LEU A 41 -11.40 -11.39 7.64
CA LEU A 41 -10.96 -12.69 8.14
C LEU A 41 -11.71 -13.10 9.42
N ILE A 42 -11.89 -12.18 10.36
CA ILE A 42 -12.64 -12.43 11.60
C ILE A 42 -14.08 -12.85 11.29
N LYS A 43 -14.77 -12.13 10.41
CA LYS A 43 -16.14 -12.48 9.99
C LYS A 43 -16.23 -13.86 9.35
N ILE A 44 -15.26 -14.25 8.52
CA ILE A 44 -15.21 -15.60 7.93
C ILE A 44 -15.09 -16.66 9.04
N VAL A 45 -14.18 -16.47 10.00
CA VAL A 45 -13.95 -17.41 11.09
C VAL A 45 -15.19 -17.53 11.98
N GLU A 46 -15.81 -16.41 12.34
CA GLU A 46 -17.01 -16.40 13.21
C GLU A 46 -18.25 -17.00 12.53
N SER A 47 -18.31 -17.00 11.20
CA SER A 47 -19.46 -17.56 10.46
C SER A 47 -19.56 -19.07 10.49
N ASN A 48 -18.54 -19.80 10.98
CA ASN A 48 -18.43 -21.24 10.92
C ASN A 48 -18.62 -21.83 9.50
N THR A 49 -18.38 -21.03 8.46
CA THR A 49 -18.49 -21.47 7.06
C THR A 49 -17.35 -22.43 6.74
N MET A 50 -17.67 -23.72 6.62
CA MET A 50 -16.70 -24.77 6.34
C MET A 50 -16.49 -24.92 4.82
N SER A 51 -15.24 -25.17 4.42
CA SER A 51 -14.87 -25.59 3.05
C SER A 51 -15.20 -24.59 1.92
N SER A 52 -15.17 -23.28 2.20
CA SER A 52 -15.32 -22.23 1.20
C SER A 52 -14.06 -21.39 1.05
N SER A 53 -13.80 -20.93 -0.16
CA SER A 53 -12.74 -19.94 -0.44
C SER A 53 -13.36 -18.57 -0.75
N PHE A 54 -12.73 -17.51 -0.27
CA PHE A 54 -13.15 -16.14 -0.45
C PHE A 54 -11.99 -15.28 -0.95
N ASN A 55 -12.28 -14.44 -1.91
CA ASN A 55 -11.37 -13.36 -2.30
C ASN A 55 -11.68 -12.12 -1.43
N ILE A 56 -10.65 -11.52 -0.87
CA ILE A 56 -10.75 -10.30 -0.09
C ILE A 56 -10.02 -9.19 -0.83
N GLY A 57 -10.76 -8.21 -1.36
CA GLY A 57 -10.24 -7.05 -2.09
C GLY A 57 -11.17 -5.86 -1.92
N ALA A 58 -10.60 -4.66 -1.88
CA ALA A 58 -11.36 -3.44 -1.62
C ALA A 58 -11.96 -2.81 -2.89
N ASN A 59 -11.58 -3.29 -4.09
CA ASN A 59 -11.87 -2.67 -5.39
C ASN A 59 -11.37 -1.20 -5.46
N GLN A 60 -10.22 -0.95 -4.88
CA GLN A 60 -9.53 0.35 -4.88
C GLN A 60 -8.29 0.24 -5.77
N GLU A 61 -8.54 0.08 -7.07
CA GLU A 61 -7.50 -0.07 -8.07
C GLU A 61 -6.88 1.29 -8.39
N ILE A 62 -5.55 1.34 -8.34
CA ILE A 62 -4.79 2.55 -8.66
C ILE A 62 -3.44 2.17 -9.27
N SER A 63 -2.89 3.04 -10.11
CA SER A 63 -1.55 2.87 -10.66
C SER A 63 -0.47 3.07 -9.59
N ASN A 64 0.69 2.44 -9.81
CA ASN A 64 1.83 2.60 -8.91
C ASN A 64 2.26 4.07 -8.77
N LEU A 65 2.27 4.82 -9.89
CA LEU A 65 2.64 6.23 -9.86
C LEU A 65 1.67 7.04 -8.99
N ASN A 66 0.35 6.92 -9.23
CA ASN A 66 -0.64 7.65 -8.45
C ASN A 66 -0.59 7.29 -6.95
N LEU A 67 -0.33 6.02 -6.62
CA LEU A 67 -0.14 5.62 -5.22
C LEU A 67 1.05 6.36 -4.58
N VAL A 68 2.18 6.45 -5.30
CA VAL A 68 3.36 7.17 -4.81
C VAL A 68 3.09 8.65 -4.64
N GLU A 69 2.37 9.28 -5.58
CA GLU A 69 1.96 10.68 -5.49
C GLU A 69 1.11 10.95 -4.25
N ILE A 70 0.15 10.07 -3.95
CA ILE A 70 -0.67 10.17 -2.72
C ILE A 70 0.21 10.04 -1.47
N ILE A 71 1.13 9.09 -1.44
CA ILE A 71 2.05 8.91 -0.31
C ILE A 71 2.94 10.15 -0.11
N CYS A 72 3.48 10.69 -1.19
CA CYS A 72 4.29 11.92 -1.15
C CYS A 72 3.48 13.11 -0.62
N SER A 73 2.24 13.29 -1.09
CA SER A 73 1.34 14.34 -0.61
C SER A 73 1.03 14.20 0.89
N ILE A 74 0.80 12.96 1.35
CA ILE A 74 0.58 12.70 2.79
C ILE A 74 1.83 13.01 3.61
N LEU A 75 3.01 12.69 3.09
CA LEU A 75 4.29 13.01 3.75
C LEU A 75 4.53 14.53 3.79
N ASP A 76 4.25 15.24 2.69
CA ASP A 76 4.34 16.70 2.65
C ASP A 76 3.37 17.38 3.66
N GLU A 77 2.20 16.77 3.91
CA GLU A 77 1.26 17.25 4.93
C GLU A 77 1.75 16.97 6.37
N LEU A 78 2.28 15.76 6.61
CA LEU A 78 2.60 15.30 7.98
C LEU A 78 4.00 15.70 8.45
N GLU A 79 4.93 15.83 7.54
CA GLU A 79 6.33 16.13 7.79
C GLU A 79 6.93 16.89 6.59
N PRO A 80 6.52 18.16 6.40
CA PRO A 80 6.97 18.97 5.27
C PRO A 80 8.47 19.18 5.28
N LYS A 81 9.08 19.23 4.09
CA LYS A 81 10.50 19.55 3.89
C LYS A 81 10.68 21.03 3.56
N ASP A 82 11.78 21.63 4.01
CA ASP A 82 12.04 23.06 3.84
C ASP A 82 12.21 23.50 2.37
N LYS A 83 12.73 22.65 1.49
CA LYS A 83 13.14 23.05 0.13
C LYS A 83 12.42 22.34 -1.01
N ASN A 84 12.25 21.00 -0.91
CA ASN A 84 11.73 20.22 -2.02
C ASN A 84 10.64 19.27 -1.54
N PRO A 85 9.48 19.20 -2.21
CA PRO A 85 8.43 18.24 -1.88
C PRO A 85 8.92 16.82 -2.11
N TYR A 86 8.31 15.86 -1.41
CA TYR A 86 8.69 14.44 -1.53
C TYR A 86 8.54 13.90 -2.95
N PHE A 87 7.59 14.43 -3.71
CA PHE A 87 7.41 14.11 -5.13
C PHE A 87 8.69 14.31 -5.97
N SER A 88 9.53 15.29 -5.64
CA SER A 88 10.80 15.54 -6.36
C SER A 88 11.83 14.41 -6.24
N GLN A 89 11.59 13.44 -5.36
CA GLN A 89 12.44 12.27 -5.21
C GLN A 89 12.09 11.13 -6.18
N ILE A 90 10.97 11.21 -6.91
CA ILE A 90 10.55 10.19 -7.87
C ILE A 90 11.59 10.10 -8.99
N GLU A 91 11.99 8.85 -9.30
CA GLU A 91 12.90 8.51 -10.38
C GLU A 91 12.36 7.32 -11.16
N PHE A 92 12.16 7.52 -12.47
CA PHE A 92 11.74 6.42 -13.34
C PHE A 92 12.93 5.53 -13.68
N VAL A 93 12.77 4.23 -13.49
CA VAL A 93 13.78 3.21 -13.77
C VAL A 93 13.26 2.20 -14.78
N GLU A 94 14.18 1.41 -15.39
CA GLU A 94 13.80 0.34 -16.32
C GLU A 94 12.81 -0.63 -15.69
N ASP A 95 11.79 -1.04 -16.46
CA ASP A 95 10.77 -1.96 -15.96
C ASP A 95 11.31 -3.39 -15.87
N ARG A 96 10.73 -4.16 -14.98
CA ARG A 96 11.11 -5.56 -14.78
C ARG A 96 10.54 -6.43 -15.90
N LEU A 97 11.34 -7.37 -16.38
CA LEU A 97 10.86 -8.37 -17.33
C LEU A 97 9.68 -9.19 -16.71
N GLY A 98 8.60 -9.30 -17.46
CA GLY A 98 7.42 -10.03 -17.00
C GLY A 98 6.63 -9.32 -15.90
N HIS A 99 6.75 -8.00 -15.77
CA HIS A 99 6.00 -7.24 -14.78
C HIS A 99 4.51 -7.20 -15.13
N ASP A 100 3.69 -7.85 -14.32
CA ASP A 100 2.24 -7.89 -14.52
C ASP A 100 1.63 -6.47 -14.53
N PHE A 101 0.90 -6.17 -15.58
CA PHE A 101 0.30 -4.86 -15.76
C PHE A 101 -0.79 -4.58 -14.72
N ARG A 102 -1.69 -5.56 -14.45
CA ARG A 102 -2.82 -5.35 -13.56
C ARG A 102 -3.12 -6.57 -12.70
N TYR A 103 -3.25 -6.34 -11.40
CA TYR A 103 -3.86 -7.26 -10.45
C TYR A 103 -5.16 -6.67 -9.94
N ALA A 104 -6.26 -7.39 -10.18
CA ALA A 104 -7.57 -7.06 -9.67
C ALA A 104 -8.24 -8.33 -9.14
N ILE A 105 -9.04 -8.19 -8.10
CA ILE A 105 -9.69 -9.32 -7.47
C ILE A 105 -11.20 -9.07 -7.36
N ASN A 106 -12.00 -10.09 -7.68
CA ASN A 106 -13.45 -10.02 -7.49
C ASN A 106 -13.81 -10.46 -6.07
N SER A 107 -14.19 -9.51 -5.23
CA SER A 107 -14.62 -9.71 -3.85
C SER A 107 -16.13 -9.77 -3.67
N LYS A 108 -16.91 -9.97 -4.76
CA LYS A 108 -18.36 -9.96 -4.70
C LYS A 108 -18.91 -11.03 -3.74
N LYS A 109 -18.39 -12.27 -3.78
CA LYS A 109 -18.85 -13.36 -2.94
C LYS A 109 -18.80 -13.02 -1.45
N ILE A 110 -17.66 -12.53 -0.96
CA ILE A 110 -17.51 -12.19 0.46
C ILE A 110 -18.42 -11.02 0.87
N LYS A 111 -18.61 -10.05 -0.02
CA LYS A 111 -19.54 -8.93 0.22
C LYS A 111 -20.98 -9.40 0.33
N ASP A 112 -21.43 -10.24 -0.58
CA ASP A 112 -22.81 -10.75 -0.62
C ASP A 112 -23.11 -11.68 0.56
N GLU A 113 -22.18 -12.57 0.94
CA GLU A 113 -22.41 -13.56 2.00
C GLU A 113 -22.29 -12.98 3.42
N PHE A 114 -21.39 -12.02 3.63
CA PHE A 114 -21.10 -11.47 4.98
C PHE A 114 -21.46 -9.99 5.16
N GLY A 115 -22.02 -9.34 4.15
CA GLY A 115 -22.34 -7.92 4.22
C GLY A 115 -21.12 -7.04 4.46
N ILE A 116 -19.92 -7.48 4.02
CA ILE A 116 -18.68 -6.73 4.26
C ILE A 116 -18.63 -5.52 3.34
N SER A 117 -18.49 -4.34 3.93
CA SER A 117 -18.05 -3.13 3.25
C SER A 117 -16.68 -2.73 3.76
N PHE A 118 -15.76 -2.38 2.85
CA PHE A 118 -14.46 -1.86 3.24
C PHE A 118 -14.59 -0.35 3.43
N GLU A 119 -14.56 0.08 4.70
CA GLU A 119 -14.88 1.46 5.08
C GLU A 119 -13.71 2.43 4.88
N ASN A 120 -12.48 1.91 4.98
CA ASN A 120 -11.31 2.74 4.81
C ASN A 120 -11.04 3.00 3.33
N LYS A 121 -11.35 4.23 2.87
CA LYS A 121 -10.87 4.69 1.56
C LYS A 121 -9.34 4.65 1.52
N LEU A 122 -8.78 4.42 0.33
CA LEU A 122 -7.33 4.26 0.11
C LEU A 122 -6.51 5.35 0.81
N GLU A 123 -6.86 6.60 0.63
CA GLU A 123 -6.13 7.74 1.22
C GLU A 123 -6.15 7.71 2.75
N VAL A 124 -7.28 7.32 3.35
CA VAL A 124 -7.41 7.19 4.82
C VAL A 124 -6.50 6.08 5.35
N GLY A 125 -6.51 4.92 4.70
CA GLY A 125 -5.64 3.79 5.03
C GLY A 125 -4.16 4.13 4.85
N LEU A 126 -3.80 4.80 3.75
CA LEU A 126 -2.44 5.27 3.48
C LEU A 126 -1.98 6.28 4.54
N LYS A 127 -2.84 7.25 4.91
CA LYS A 127 -2.50 8.24 5.94
C LYS A 127 -2.24 7.59 7.31
N LYS A 128 -3.05 6.59 7.69
CA LYS A 128 -2.80 5.79 8.90
C LYS A 128 -1.46 5.05 8.81
N THR A 129 -1.18 4.43 7.66
CA THR A 129 0.05 3.68 7.39
C THR A 129 1.28 4.59 7.46
N VAL A 130 1.28 5.73 6.77
CA VAL A 130 2.39 6.71 6.81
C VAL A 130 2.62 7.21 8.23
N LYS A 131 1.56 7.58 8.96
CA LYS A 131 1.68 7.97 10.37
C LYS A 131 2.33 6.90 11.24
N TRP A 132 1.98 5.64 11.00
CA TRP A 132 2.59 4.53 11.74
C TRP A 132 4.08 4.44 11.46
N TYR A 133 4.51 4.51 10.20
CA TYR A 133 5.93 4.48 9.82
C TYR A 133 6.72 5.67 10.38
N LEU A 134 6.14 6.87 10.36
CA LEU A 134 6.76 8.06 10.94
C LEU A 134 6.99 7.92 12.46
N LYS A 135 6.08 7.25 13.16
CA LYS A 135 6.21 6.96 14.61
C LYS A 135 7.15 5.81 14.93
N ASN A 136 7.39 4.89 13.99
CA ASN A 136 8.14 3.65 14.21
C ASN A 136 9.39 3.57 13.30
N ARG A 137 10.15 4.67 13.18
CA ARG A 137 11.33 4.75 12.31
C ARG A 137 12.41 3.75 12.70
N ASP A 138 12.68 3.60 13.99
CA ASP A 138 13.69 2.65 14.50
C ASP A 138 13.36 1.21 14.07
N TRP A 139 12.08 0.85 14.09
CA TRP A 139 11.64 -0.45 13.57
C TRP A 139 11.91 -0.58 12.06
N LEU A 140 11.61 0.44 11.29
CA LEU A 140 11.84 0.46 9.85
C LEU A 140 13.33 0.32 9.52
N GLU A 141 14.20 1.02 10.23
CA GLU A 141 15.66 0.96 10.07
C GLU A 141 16.22 -0.40 10.46
N SER A 142 15.76 -0.98 11.58
CA SER A 142 16.20 -2.32 12.04
C SER A 142 15.89 -3.42 11.03
N LYS A 143 14.81 -3.28 10.25
CA LYS A 143 14.41 -4.26 9.23
C LYS A 143 15.14 -4.06 7.90
N ASN A 144 15.46 -2.82 7.51
CA ASN A 144 16.22 -2.54 6.29
C ASN A 144 17.67 -3.08 6.35
N GLY A 145 18.25 -3.24 7.53
CA GLY A 145 19.56 -3.87 7.72
C GLY A 145 19.58 -5.41 7.59
N GLN A 146 18.40 -6.05 7.55
CA GLN A 146 18.26 -7.52 7.46
C GLN A 146 17.97 -8.02 6.03
N VAL A 147 17.66 -7.12 5.10
CA VAL A 147 17.44 -7.46 3.67
C VAL A 147 18.76 -7.30 2.96
N LYS A 148 19.53 -8.40 2.88
CA LYS A 148 20.70 -8.55 2.00
C LYS A 148 20.31 -9.31 0.76
#